data_05b5691c1e0a9b4605b73fca1143579a
#
_entry.id   05b5691c1e0a9b4605b73fca1143579a
#
_cell.length_a   1.000
_cell.length_b   1.000
_cell.length_c   1.000
_cell.angle_alpha   90.00
_cell.angle_beta   90.00
_cell.angle_gamma   90.00
#
_symmetry.space_group_name_H-M   'P 1'
#
loop_
_entity.id
_entity.type
_entity.pdbx_description
1 polymer ?
#
loop_
_entity_poly.entity_id
_entity_poly.type
_entity_poly.pdbx_seq_one_letter_code
_entity_poly.pdbx_strand_id
1 'polypeptide(L)'
;MTTEAVLIQQHLIDPEICIRCNTCEATCPVGAISHDSRNYVVDADKCNLCMACVPPCPTGSIDNWRSMPKVKAYSIEEQLTWDDLPVALSEGELQAMGVDSSAASVSINSTAPATDSVTSSGDAVFNSASYGATLPPWSAAHAYTNLYGPKSPTTATVAGNFKVNEAGTTNETHHIVIDFGSMPFPVLEGQSVAIVPPGVDASGKPHHARQYSIASPRNGERAGYNNVSLTVKRVIEDHEGKPVQGVCSNYLCDVKVGDAIQVIGPFGSSFLMPNHPKSNIVMICTGTGSAPMRGMTEWRRRLRQTGKFEGGKLMLFFGARTQQELPYFGPLQKLPKDFIDINFAYSRTPDQPKRYVQDAMRERAADLVALLKDPNTYFYVCGLKSMEEGVVLALHDVATQAGLDWEALGSTLKKEGRLHLETY
;
A
#
# COMPACT_ATOMS: atom_id res chain seq x y z
N MET A 1 49.58 -13.25 -7.43
CA MET A 1 48.71 -12.54 -8.38
C MET A 1 47.36 -12.39 -7.70
N THR A 2 47.14 -11.25 -7.06
CA THR A 2 45.84 -10.90 -6.47
C THR A 2 44.93 -10.54 -7.64
N THR A 3 44.00 -11.42 -7.98
CA THR A 3 42.92 -11.09 -8.90
C THR A 3 42.11 -9.96 -8.25
N GLU A 4 42.23 -8.74 -8.79
CA GLU A 4 41.35 -7.64 -8.42
C GLU A 4 39.90 -8.11 -8.55
N ALA A 5 39.15 -8.04 -7.45
CA ALA A 5 37.74 -8.41 -7.45
C ALA A 5 36.97 -7.38 -8.27
N VAL A 6 36.41 -7.80 -9.38
CA VAL A 6 35.58 -6.92 -10.24
C VAL A 6 34.34 -6.52 -9.44
N LEU A 7 34.24 -5.23 -9.13
CA LEU A 7 33.06 -4.66 -8.48
C LEU A 7 31.92 -4.53 -9.50
N ILE A 8 30.74 -4.99 -9.14
CA ILE A 8 29.51 -4.79 -9.90
C ILE A 8 28.47 -4.07 -9.07
N GLN A 9 27.53 -3.43 -9.75
CA GLN A 9 26.27 -2.99 -9.17
C GLN A 9 25.17 -3.95 -9.63
N GLN A 10 24.72 -4.81 -8.73
CA GLN A 10 23.60 -5.70 -9.03
C GLN A 10 22.29 -4.99 -8.81
N HIS A 11 21.45 -4.96 -9.83
CA HIS A 11 20.08 -4.47 -9.75
C HIS A 11 19.20 -5.55 -9.14
N LEU A 12 18.34 -5.18 -8.19
CA LEU A 12 17.50 -6.10 -7.44
C LEU A 12 16.04 -5.64 -7.43
N ILE A 13 15.13 -6.60 -7.26
CA ILE A 13 13.69 -6.33 -7.13
C ILE A 13 13.26 -6.68 -5.72
N ASP A 14 12.71 -5.68 -5.00
CA ASP A 14 12.21 -5.83 -3.65
C ASP A 14 10.90 -6.66 -3.65
N PRO A 15 10.91 -7.89 -3.08
CA PRO A 15 9.74 -8.75 -3.12
C PRO A 15 8.61 -8.29 -2.20
N GLU A 16 8.90 -7.47 -1.18
CA GLU A 16 7.88 -6.95 -0.26
C GLU A 16 6.92 -5.97 -0.94
N ILE A 17 7.41 -5.18 -1.90
CA ILE A 17 6.62 -4.14 -2.57
C ILE A 17 6.31 -4.44 -4.04
N CYS A 18 6.87 -5.51 -4.58
CA CYS A 18 6.60 -5.93 -5.95
C CYS A 18 5.15 -6.43 -6.09
N ILE A 19 4.31 -5.69 -6.81
CA ILE A 19 2.91 -6.08 -7.09
C ILE A 19 2.79 -7.08 -8.25
N ARG A 20 3.89 -7.57 -8.79
CA ARG A 20 3.98 -8.61 -9.83
C ARG A 20 3.25 -8.25 -11.13
N CYS A 21 3.38 -7.00 -11.53
CA CYS A 21 2.72 -6.45 -12.73
C CYS A 21 3.37 -6.82 -14.06
N ASN A 22 4.47 -7.54 -14.05
CA ASN A 22 5.27 -7.96 -15.21
C ASN A 22 5.90 -6.82 -16.05
N THR A 23 5.74 -5.57 -15.68
CA THR A 23 6.18 -4.44 -16.50
C THR A 23 7.69 -4.41 -16.69
N CYS A 24 8.47 -4.69 -15.64
CA CYS A 24 9.94 -4.67 -15.70
C CYS A 24 10.50 -5.77 -16.63
N GLU A 25 9.95 -6.97 -16.58
CA GLU A 25 10.33 -8.08 -17.46
C GLU A 25 9.98 -7.75 -18.93
N ALA A 26 8.74 -7.30 -19.19
CA ALA A 26 8.30 -6.93 -20.53
C ALA A 26 9.09 -5.76 -21.15
N THR A 27 9.69 -4.89 -20.33
CA THR A 27 10.45 -3.71 -20.77
C THR A 27 11.95 -4.00 -20.89
N CYS A 28 12.46 -5.09 -20.33
CA CYS A 28 13.89 -5.37 -20.30
C CYS A 28 14.43 -5.72 -21.71
N PRO A 29 15.30 -4.87 -22.31
CA PRO A 29 15.75 -5.08 -23.70
C PRO A 29 16.72 -6.25 -23.85
N VAL A 30 17.32 -6.72 -22.76
CA VAL A 30 18.30 -7.82 -22.76
C VAL A 30 17.77 -9.10 -22.13
N GLY A 31 16.49 -9.12 -21.72
CA GLY A 31 15.87 -10.28 -21.09
C GLY A 31 16.56 -10.71 -19.78
N ALA A 32 17.06 -9.76 -19.01
CA ALA A 32 17.73 -10.02 -17.74
C ALA A 32 16.74 -10.22 -16.58
N ILE A 33 15.45 -9.97 -16.77
CA ILE A 33 14.43 -10.09 -15.72
C ILE A 33 13.57 -11.31 -16.03
N SER A 34 13.35 -12.14 -15.02
CA SER A 34 12.48 -13.30 -15.08
C SER A 34 11.70 -13.45 -13.78
N HIS A 35 10.75 -14.37 -13.72
CA HIS A 35 9.96 -14.60 -12.53
C HIS A 35 9.54 -16.07 -12.39
N ASP A 36 9.20 -16.44 -11.16
CA ASP A 36 8.45 -17.67 -10.86
C ASP A 36 7.05 -17.31 -10.31
N SER A 37 6.41 -18.26 -9.62
CA SER A 37 5.15 -18.01 -8.93
C SER A 37 5.29 -17.07 -7.72
N ARG A 38 6.51 -16.80 -7.23
CA ARG A 38 6.80 -15.99 -6.04
C ARG A 38 7.44 -14.65 -6.34
N ASN A 39 8.56 -14.64 -7.04
CA ASN A 39 9.44 -13.48 -7.17
C ASN A 39 9.73 -13.12 -8.63
N TYR A 40 9.97 -11.82 -8.84
CA TYR A 40 10.68 -11.28 -10.00
C TYR A 40 12.14 -11.09 -9.60
N VAL A 41 13.06 -11.46 -10.48
CA VAL A 41 14.50 -11.52 -10.21
C VAL A 41 15.29 -10.95 -11.37
N VAL A 42 16.51 -10.49 -11.09
CA VAL A 42 17.42 -9.92 -12.10
C VAL A 42 18.67 -10.79 -12.24
N ASP A 43 18.92 -11.26 -13.43
CA ASP A 43 20.15 -11.96 -13.82
C ASP A 43 21.31 -10.94 -13.93
N ALA A 44 22.24 -11.00 -12.99
CA ALA A 44 23.38 -10.08 -12.92
C ALA A 44 24.33 -10.20 -14.12
N ASP A 45 24.42 -11.36 -14.77
CA ASP A 45 25.28 -11.57 -15.93
C ASP A 45 24.68 -11.02 -17.22
N LYS A 46 23.34 -10.96 -17.33
CA LYS A 46 22.64 -10.39 -18.47
C LYS A 46 22.36 -8.89 -18.33
N CYS A 47 22.18 -8.41 -17.09
CA CYS A 47 21.82 -7.02 -16.84
C CYS A 47 22.96 -6.07 -17.23
N ASN A 48 22.72 -5.21 -18.21
CA ASN A 48 23.65 -4.18 -18.65
C ASN A 48 23.42 -2.80 -18.02
N LEU A 49 22.63 -2.72 -16.97
CA LEU A 49 22.30 -1.50 -16.23
C LEU A 49 21.71 -0.37 -17.10
N CYS A 50 20.96 -0.71 -18.15
CA CYS A 50 20.35 0.28 -19.05
C CYS A 50 19.20 1.09 -18.45
N MET A 51 18.74 0.74 -17.25
CA MET A 51 17.68 1.42 -16.46
C MET A 51 16.29 1.44 -17.12
N ALA A 52 16.06 0.77 -18.24
CA ALA A 52 14.78 0.77 -18.94
C ALA A 52 13.61 0.24 -18.10
N CYS A 53 13.88 -0.65 -17.16
CA CYS A 53 12.89 -1.24 -16.25
C CYS A 53 12.50 -0.33 -15.06
N VAL A 54 13.29 0.72 -14.78
CA VAL A 54 13.10 1.57 -13.61
C VAL A 54 11.91 2.53 -13.75
N PRO A 55 11.80 3.36 -14.82
CA PRO A 55 10.69 4.29 -14.97
C PRO A 55 9.31 3.64 -14.97
N PRO A 56 9.08 2.48 -15.63
CA PRO A 56 7.75 1.89 -15.69
C PRO A 56 7.35 1.11 -14.42
N CYS A 57 8.25 0.93 -13.45
CA CYS A 57 7.89 0.25 -12.20
C CYS A 57 6.99 1.13 -11.33
N PRO A 58 5.72 0.76 -11.08
CA PRO A 58 4.78 1.63 -10.38
C PRO A 58 5.09 1.79 -8.90
N THR A 59 5.69 0.76 -8.27
CA THR A 59 5.96 0.73 -6.83
C THR A 59 7.39 1.12 -6.47
N GLY A 60 8.29 1.16 -7.45
CA GLY A 60 9.72 1.33 -7.22
C GLY A 60 10.41 0.09 -6.64
N SER A 61 9.78 -1.08 -6.71
CA SER A 61 10.38 -2.33 -6.23
C SER A 61 11.73 -2.64 -6.90
N ILE A 62 11.97 -2.14 -8.11
CA ILE A 62 13.20 -2.34 -8.87
C ILE A 62 14.21 -1.19 -8.68
N ASP A 63 13.97 -0.24 -7.80
CA ASP A 63 14.85 0.91 -7.56
C ASP A 63 16.04 0.57 -6.62
N ASN A 64 16.39 -0.71 -6.52
CA ASN A 64 17.36 -1.20 -5.56
C ASN A 64 18.62 -1.73 -6.25
N TRP A 65 19.77 -1.34 -5.73
CA TRP A 65 21.08 -1.82 -6.17
C TRP A 65 21.91 -2.28 -4.97
N ARG A 66 22.82 -3.22 -5.24
CA ARG A 66 23.85 -3.62 -4.30
C ARG A 66 25.20 -3.56 -4.99
N SER A 67 26.15 -2.84 -4.40
CA SER A 67 27.54 -2.85 -4.79
C SER A 67 28.23 -4.05 -4.14
N MET A 68 28.85 -4.92 -4.94
CA MET A 68 29.50 -6.11 -4.42
C MET A 68 30.55 -6.66 -5.42
N PRO A 69 31.51 -7.48 -4.97
CA PRO A 69 32.34 -8.25 -5.87
C PRO A 69 31.50 -9.18 -6.76
N LYS A 70 31.82 -9.29 -8.05
CA LYS A 70 31.08 -10.13 -9.00
C LYS A 70 30.89 -11.57 -8.50
N VAL A 71 31.87 -12.11 -7.82
CA VAL A 71 31.83 -13.48 -7.24
C VAL A 71 30.83 -13.63 -6.09
N LYS A 72 30.28 -12.52 -5.59
CA LYS A 72 29.25 -12.46 -4.53
C LYS A 72 27.89 -12.03 -5.06
N ALA A 73 27.74 -11.87 -6.38
CA ALA A 73 26.45 -11.56 -6.97
C ALA A 73 25.41 -12.62 -6.60
N TYR A 74 24.23 -12.17 -6.18
CA TYR A 74 23.13 -13.07 -5.87
C TYR A 74 22.64 -13.78 -7.11
N SER A 75 22.57 -15.11 -7.05
CA SER A 75 22.06 -15.94 -8.13
C SER A 75 20.55 -15.77 -8.31
N ILE A 76 20.01 -16.20 -9.45
CA ILE A 76 18.58 -16.24 -9.70
C ILE A 76 17.89 -17.12 -8.64
N GLU A 77 18.46 -18.28 -8.33
CA GLU A 77 17.91 -19.23 -7.38
C GLU A 77 17.82 -18.64 -5.97
N GLU A 78 18.83 -17.88 -5.54
CA GLU A 78 18.79 -17.16 -4.26
C GLU A 78 17.68 -16.12 -4.24
N GLN A 79 17.62 -15.25 -5.27
CA GLN A 79 16.61 -14.20 -5.37
C GLN A 79 15.17 -14.76 -5.38
N LEU A 80 14.95 -15.93 -5.97
CA LEU A 80 13.65 -16.60 -5.99
C LEU A 80 13.18 -17.06 -4.60
N THR A 81 14.09 -17.20 -3.64
CA THR A 81 13.76 -17.61 -2.27
C THR A 81 13.49 -16.45 -1.31
N TRP A 82 13.78 -15.23 -1.70
CA TRP A 82 13.68 -14.07 -0.81
C TRP A 82 12.24 -13.73 -0.44
N ASP A 83 12.07 -13.29 0.80
CA ASP A 83 10.88 -12.62 1.30
C ASP A 83 11.11 -11.10 1.41
N ASP A 84 12.36 -10.69 1.67
CA ASP A 84 12.82 -9.30 1.73
C ASP A 84 14.18 -9.15 1.00
N LEU A 85 14.61 -7.90 0.80
CA LEU A 85 15.93 -7.63 0.24
C LEU A 85 17.04 -7.90 1.27
N PRO A 86 18.16 -8.53 0.85
CA PRO A 86 19.32 -8.65 1.71
C PRO A 86 19.87 -7.27 2.10
N VAL A 87 20.40 -7.18 3.31
CA VAL A 87 21.04 -5.96 3.81
C VAL A 87 22.22 -5.58 2.90
N ALA A 88 22.34 -4.28 2.60
CA ALA A 88 23.48 -3.79 1.83
C ALA A 88 24.79 -4.01 2.60
N LEU A 89 25.83 -4.42 1.89
CA LEU A 89 27.16 -4.54 2.48
C LEU A 89 27.65 -3.15 2.94
N SER A 90 28.20 -3.09 4.13
CA SER A 90 28.84 -1.88 4.65
C SER A 90 30.16 -1.59 3.92
N GLU A 91 30.59 -0.33 3.93
CA GLU A 91 31.88 0.05 3.34
C GLU A 91 33.04 -0.77 3.94
N GLY A 92 33.00 -1.09 5.23
CA GLY A 92 34.02 -1.91 5.90
C GLY A 92 34.02 -3.36 5.39
N GLU A 93 32.87 -3.93 5.10
CA GLU A 93 32.76 -5.27 4.51
C GLU A 93 33.28 -5.29 3.07
N LEU A 94 32.99 -4.27 2.28
CA LEU A 94 33.49 -4.12 0.92
C LEU A 94 35.03 -3.97 0.92
N GLN A 95 35.59 -3.15 1.81
CA GLN A 95 37.03 -2.98 1.98
C GLN A 95 37.72 -4.28 2.43
N ALA A 96 37.11 -5.02 3.36
CA ALA A 96 37.61 -6.32 3.80
C ALA A 96 37.65 -7.37 2.66
N MET A 97 36.82 -7.19 1.64
CA MET A 97 36.77 -8.01 0.42
C MET A 97 37.75 -7.54 -0.66
N GLY A 98 38.62 -6.54 -0.37
CA GLY A 98 39.62 -6.03 -1.31
C GLY A 98 39.05 -5.08 -2.37
N VAL A 99 37.90 -4.45 -2.10
CA VAL A 99 37.30 -3.43 -2.97
C VAL A 99 37.72 -2.05 -2.47
N ASP A 100 38.52 -1.33 -3.26
CA ASP A 100 38.89 0.04 -2.97
C ASP A 100 37.70 0.98 -3.21
N SER A 101 37.21 1.66 -2.18
CA SER A 101 36.04 2.56 -2.22
C SER A 101 36.27 3.79 -3.13
N SER A 102 37.51 4.05 -3.55
CA SER A 102 37.84 5.15 -4.47
C SER A 102 37.37 4.94 -5.91
N ALA A 103 36.98 3.72 -6.31
CA ALA A 103 36.51 3.38 -7.66
C ALA A 103 34.96 3.42 -7.78
N ALA A 104 34.24 3.65 -6.71
CA ALA A 104 32.75 3.52 -6.67
C ALA A 104 31.98 4.81 -7.07
N SER A 105 32.64 5.83 -7.59
CA SER A 105 31.95 7.02 -8.11
C SER A 105 31.63 6.89 -9.60
N VAL A 106 30.85 5.90 -9.99
CA VAL A 106 30.09 6.01 -11.23
C VAL A 106 28.93 6.94 -10.96
N SER A 107 29.11 8.20 -11.36
CA SER A 107 28.06 9.21 -11.35
C SER A 107 26.87 8.71 -12.16
N ILE A 108 25.83 8.27 -11.45
CA ILE A 108 24.53 8.10 -12.06
C ILE A 108 24.04 9.52 -12.36
N ASN A 109 24.07 9.93 -13.62
CA ASN A 109 23.33 11.10 -14.06
C ASN A 109 21.84 10.81 -13.90
N SER A 110 21.34 10.95 -12.68
CA SER A 110 19.93 11.06 -12.44
C SER A 110 19.52 12.47 -12.88
N THR A 111 19.02 12.61 -14.09
CA THR A 111 18.21 13.74 -14.49
C THR A 111 16.83 13.62 -13.83
N ALA A 112 16.82 13.58 -12.49
CA ALA A 112 15.67 14.02 -11.75
C ALA A 112 15.84 15.54 -11.57
N PRO A 113 14.80 16.36 -11.80
CA PRO A 113 14.89 17.77 -11.52
C PRO A 113 15.25 17.95 -10.04
N ALA A 114 16.32 18.68 -9.77
CA ALA A 114 16.70 19.04 -8.43
C ALA A 114 15.53 19.83 -7.81
N THR A 115 14.80 19.19 -6.92
CA THR A 115 13.96 19.93 -5.98
C THR A 115 14.92 20.51 -4.94
N ASP A 116 15.00 21.82 -4.90
CA ASP A 116 15.70 22.56 -3.87
C ASP A 116 15.43 21.94 -2.51
N SER A 117 16.51 21.64 -1.81
CA SER A 117 16.47 21.19 -0.42
C SER A 117 15.86 22.28 0.43
N VAL A 118 14.55 22.23 0.62
CA VAL A 118 13.92 22.93 1.73
C VAL A 118 14.38 22.21 2.99
N THR A 119 15.39 22.74 3.63
CA THR A 119 15.75 22.40 5.00
C THR A 119 14.55 22.73 5.87
N SER A 120 13.72 21.74 6.16
CA SER A 120 12.70 21.83 7.19
C SER A 120 13.39 21.79 8.55
N SER A 121 13.90 22.94 8.99
CA SER A 121 14.14 23.19 10.39
C SER A 121 12.80 23.31 11.09
N GLY A 122 12.41 22.31 11.80
CA GLY A 122 11.17 22.31 12.58
C GLY A 122 10.67 20.93 12.95
N ASP A 123 11.49 20.13 13.65
CA ASP A 123 10.98 19.13 14.56
C ASP A 123 10.24 19.84 15.71
N ALA A 124 9.03 20.31 15.43
CA ALA A 124 8.08 20.62 16.49
C ALA A 124 7.74 19.29 17.15
N VAL A 125 8.40 18.98 18.24
CA VAL A 125 7.99 17.98 19.21
C VAL A 125 6.61 18.42 19.69
N PHE A 126 5.55 17.93 19.07
CA PHE A 126 4.19 18.13 19.52
C PHE A 126 4.05 17.38 20.84
N ASN A 127 4.17 18.13 21.91
CA ASN A 127 3.92 17.63 23.26
C ASN A 127 2.41 17.35 23.37
N SER A 128 2.01 16.09 23.25
CA SER A 128 0.63 15.63 23.25
C SER A 128 -0.16 15.98 24.53
N ALA A 129 0.50 16.52 25.55
CA ALA A 129 -0.09 16.89 26.82
C ALA A 129 -0.83 18.25 26.83
N SER A 130 -0.71 19.07 25.78
CA SER A 130 -1.27 20.42 25.78
C SER A 130 -2.52 20.62 24.93
N TYR A 131 -2.96 19.63 24.18
CA TYR A 131 -4.16 19.71 23.37
C TYR A 131 -5.21 18.76 23.95
N GLY A 132 -6.30 19.33 24.45
CA GLY A 132 -7.42 18.56 24.98
C GLY A 132 -7.84 17.46 24.03
N ALA A 133 -8.20 16.31 24.58
CA ALA A 133 -8.34 14.97 24.00
C ALA A 133 -9.35 14.78 22.86
N THR A 134 -9.61 15.78 22.04
CA THR A 134 -10.61 15.70 20.95
C THR A 134 -9.99 15.70 19.54
N LEU A 135 -8.72 16.02 19.42
CA LEU A 135 -8.00 15.88 18.16
C LEU A 135 -6.98 14.76 18.32
N PRO A 136 -7.01 13.77 17.44
CA PRO A 136 -5.99 12.73 17.43
C PRO A 136 -4.60 13.40 17.41
N PRO A 137 -3.59 12.89 18.15
CA PRO A 137 -2.22 13.44 18.18
C PRO A 137 -1.49 13.30 16.83
N TRP A 138 -2.18 12.93 15.83
CA TRP A 138 -1.78 12.73 14.47
C TRP A 138 -2.44 13.81 13.64
N SER A 139 -1.75 14.45 12.92
CA SER A 139 -1.88 15.47 11.90
C SER A 139 -3.20 15.64 11.14
N ALA A 140 -4.36 15.29 11.68
CA ALA A 140 -5.64 15.70 11.09
C ALA A 140 -5.70 17.22 10.81
N ALA A 141 -4.94 18.01 11.59
CA ALA A 141 -4.77 19.44 11.38
C ALA A 141 -4.08 19.82 10.05
N HIS A 142 -3.45 18.87 9.37
CA HIS A 142 -2.69 19.11 8.13
C HIS A 142 -3.27 18.36 6.91
N ALA A 143 -4.41 17.70 7.05
CA ALA A 143 -5.09 17.08 5.92
C ALA A 143 -5.65 18.15 5.00
N TYR A 144 -5.18 18.16 3.76
CA TYR A 144 -5.83 18.95 2.72
C TYR A 144 -7.11 18.23 2.28
N THR A 145 -8.19 19.00 2.16
CA THR A 145 -9.48 18.48 1.68
C THR A 145 -10.08 19.44 0.67
N ASN A 146 -10.75 18.88 -0.35
CA ASN A 146 -11.47 19.65 -1.38
C ASN A 146 -10.60 20.67 -2.15
N LEU A 147 -9.31 20.36 -2.39
CA LEU A 147 -8.44 21.22 -3.19
C LEU A 147 -8.96 21.37 -4.62
N TYR A 148 -9.50 20.31 -5.18
CA TYR A 148 -10.09 20.27 -6.50
C TYR A 148 -11.55 19.82 -6.39
N GLY A 149 -12.47 20.60 -6.93
CA GLY A 149 -13.89 20.35 -6.86
C GLY A 149 -14.51 19.94 -8.20
N PRO A 150 -15.81 19.59 -8.23
CA PRO A 150 -16.50 19.18 -9.46
C PRO A 150 -16.49 20.23 -10.57
N LYS A 151 -16.41 21.52 -10.21
CA LYS A 151 -16.37 22.64 -11.18
C LYS A 151 -14.94 22.93 -11.68
N SER A 152 -13.93 22.42 -10.99
CA SER A 152 -12.51 22.62 -11.30
C SER A 152 -11.73 21.36 -10.90
N PRO A 153 -11.94 20.24 -11.59
CA PRO A 153 -11.16 19.03 -11.37
C PRO A 153 -9.72 19.25 -11.81
N THR A 154 -8.79 18.49 -11.24
CA THR A 154 -7.43 18.40 -11.77
C THR A 154 -7.32 17.23 -12.72
N THR A 155 -6.36 17.29 -13.63
CA THR A 155 -6.04 16.19 -14.54
C THR A 155 -4.84 15.42 -14.01
N ALA A 156 -4.99 14.10 -13.92
CA ALA A 156 -3.88 13.19 -13.65
C ALA A 156 -3.64 12.27 -14.85
N THR A 157 -2.43 11.76 -14.99
CA THR A 157 -2.06 10.80 -16.03
C THR A 157 -1.99 9.40 -15.42
N VAL A 158 -2.54 8.40 -16.09
CA VAL A 158 -2.42 7.00 -15.68
C VAL A 158 -0.96 6.56 -15.86
N ALA A 159 -0.28 6.29 -14.75
CA ALA A 159 1.09 5.77 -14.73
C ALA A 159 1.14 4.24 -14.71
N GLY A 160 0.06 3.57 -14.30
CA GLY A 160 -0.04 2.12 -14.30
C GLY A 160 -1.47 1.62 -14.07
N ASN A 161 -1.80 0.45 -14.63
CA ASN A 161 -3.08 -0.22 -14.43
C ASN A 161 -2.85 -1.74 -14.46
N PHE A 162 -2.95 -2.39 -13.29
CA PHE A 162 -2.53 -3.77 -13.10
C PHE A 162 -3.62 -4.57 -12.41
N LYS A 163 -3.95 -5.75 -12.92
CA LYS A 163 -4.80 -6.71 -12.23
C LYS A 163 -4.04 -7.32 -11.05
N VAL A 164 -4.62 -7.28 -9.84
CA VAL A 164 -3.96 -7.66 -8.58
C VAL A 164 -4.61 -8.85 -7.87
N ASN A 165 -5.52 -9.52 -8.51
CA ASN A 165 -6.03 -10.83 -8.12
C ASN A 165 -5.58 -11.89 -9.13
N GLU A 166 -5.64 -13.18 -8.77
CA GLU A 166 -5.12 -14.27 -9.62
C GLU A 166 -5.81 -14.35 -10.98
N ALA A 167 -5.07 -14.80 -11.97
CA ALA A 167 -5.59 -15.05 -13.31
C ALA A 167 -6.72 -16.12 -13.24
N GLY A 168 -7.76 -15.94 -14.09
CA GLY A 168 -8.90 -16.86 -14.17
C GLY A 168 -10.01 -16.62 -13.13
N THR A 169 -9.83 -15.65 -12.20
CA THR A 169 -10.94 -15.23 -11.33
C THR A 169 -11.98 -14.45 -12.11
N THR A 170 -13.27 -14.67 -11.80
CA THR A 170 -14.39 -13.95 -12.42
C THR A 170 -14.43 -12.46 -12.04
N ASN A 171 -13.92 -12.13 -10.87
CA ASN A 171 -13.81 -10.77 -10.38
C ASN A 171 -12.47 -10.16 -10.78
N GLU A 172 -12.48 -8.97 -11.37
CA GLU A 172 -11.27 -8.21 -11.65
C GLU A 172 -11.11 -7.09 -10.63
N THR A 173 -9.94 -7.07 -9.97
CA THR A 173 -9.52 -5.97 -9.11
C THR A 173 -8.22 -5.41 -9.65
N HIS A 174 -8.18 -4.12 -9.86
CA HIS A 174 -7.06 -3.40 -10.44
C HIS A 174 -6.39 -2.50 -9.42
N HIS A 175 -5.07 -2.45 -9.49
CA HIS A 175 -4.23 -1.43 -8.88
C HIS A 175 -3.91 -0.39 -9.95
N ILE A 176 -4.39 0.83 -9.76
CA ILE A 176 -4.28 1.90 -10.75
C ILE A 176 -3.46 3.02 -10.14
N VAL A 177 -2.34 3.35 -10.78
CA VAL A 177 -1.47 4.47 -10.36
C VAL A 177 -1.75 5.67 -11.24
N ILE A 178 -2.03 6.81 -10.60
CA ILE A 178 -2.28 8.08 -11.26
C ILE A 178 -1.27 9.12 -10.79
N ASP A 179 -0.66 9.82 -11.73
CA ASP A 179 0.40 10.80 -11.51
C ASP A 179 -0.10 12.21 -11.80
N PHE A 180 0.13 13.13 -10.88
CA PHE A 180 -0.30 14.53 -10.98
C PHE A 180 0.79 15.43 -11.55
N GLY A 181 1.99 14.90 -11.83
CA GLY A 181 3.13 15.68 -12.31
C GLY A 181 3.48 16.81 -11.36
N SER A 182 3.47 18.05 -11.88
CA SER A 182 3.76 19.25 -11.10
C SER A 182 2.54 19.83 -10.36
N MET A 183 1.33 19.29 -10.57
CA MET A 183 0.12 19.78 -9.89
C MET A 183 0.11 19.31 -8.44
N PRO A 184 0.05 20.20 -7.43
CA PRO A 184 0.05 19.79 -6.03
C PRO A 184 -1.15 18.92 -5.69
N PHE A 185 -0.92 17.70 -5.23
CA PHE A 185 -1.97 16.80 -4.75
C PHE A 185 -1.54 16.10 -3.44
N PRO A 186 -1.34 16.85 -2.35
CA PRO A 186 -0.92 16.29 -1.07
C PRO A 186 -2.04 15.46 -0.46
N VAL A 187 -1.68 14.25 -0.02
CA VAL A 187 -2.61 13.27 0.57
C VAL A 187 -2.04 12.69 1.86
N LEU A 188 -2.92 12.13 2.68
CA LEU A 188 -2.57 11.32 3.84
C LEU A 188 -3.25 9.95 3.73
N GLU A 189 -2.67 8.94 4.38
CA GLU A 189 -3.24 7.60 4.46
C GLU A 189 -4.61 7.65 5.11
N GLY A 190 -5.60 7.01 4.46
CA GLY A 190 -7.00 7.03 4.85
C GLY A 190 -7.85 8.09 4.15
N GLN A 191 -7.25 8.97 3.34
CA GLN A 191 -8.01 9.85 2.44
C GLN A 191 -8.48 9.13 1.19
N SER A 192 -9.37 9.77 0.45
CA SER A 192 -9.93 9.30 -0.82
C SER A 192 -9.90 10.40 -1.87
N VAL A 193 -10.02 9.98 -3.12
CA VAL A 193 -10.22 10.85 -4.29
C VAL A 193 -11.48 10.43 -5.01
N ALA A 194 -12.08 11.31 -5.81
CA ALA A 194 -13.13 10.90 -6.69
C ALA A 194 -12.73 11.09 -8.15
N ILE A 195 -13.10 10.12 -8.96
CA ILE A 195 -12.85 10.10 -10.40
C ILE A 195 -14.12 10.49 -11.13
N VAL A 196 -13.97 11.41 -12.07
CA VAL A 196 -15.04 11.87 -12.95
C VAL A 196 -14.95 11.06 -14.25
N PRO A 197 -15.84 10.06 -14.47
CA PRO A 197 -15.82 9.31 -15.71
C PRO A 197 -16.30 10.19 -16.87
N PRO A 198 -15.74 10.02 -18.08
CA PRO A 198 -16.14 10.80 -19.25
C PRO A 198 -17.55 10.43 -19.72
N GLY A 199 -18.17 11.34 -20.51
CA GLY A 199 -19.47 11.12 -21.12
C GLY A 199 -20.63 11.60 -20.27
N VAL A 200 -21.83 11.20 -20.70
CA VAL A 200 -23.12 11.60 -20.13
C VAL A 200 -24.00 10.38 -19.91
N ASP A 201 -24.92 10.49 -18.97
CA ASP A 201 -25.95 9.48 -18.71
C ASP A 201 -27.06 9.52 -19.76
N ALA A 202 -28.06 8.63 -19.65
CA ALA A 202 -29.20 8.56 -20.57
C ALA A 202 -30.06 9.82 -20.59
N SER A 203 -29.93 10.71 -19.61
CA SER A 203 -30.59 12.00 -19.54
C SER A 203 -29.76 13.16 -20.12
N GLY A 204 -28.59 12.89 -20.65
CA GLY A 204 -27.63 13.87 -21.18
C GLY A 204 -26.84 14.64 -20.12
N LYS A 205 -26.86 14.22 -18.85
CA LYS A 205 -26.10 14.82 -17.77
C LYS A 205 -24.74 14.15 -17.62
N PRO A 206 -23.68 14.90 -17.26
CA PRO A 206 -22.38 14.32 -16.96
C PRO A 206 -22.51 13.22 -15.89
N HIS A 207 -21.72 12.15 -16.04
CA HIS A 207 -21.68 11.08 -15.05
C HIS A 207 -21.21 11.60 -13.69
N HIS A 208 -21.81 11.07 -12.63
CA HIS A 208 -21.40 11.39 -11.27
C HIS A 208 -20.01 10.85 -10.99
N ALA A 209 -19.17 11.66 -10.33
CA ALA A 209 -17.90 11.22 -9.79
C ALA A 209 -18.10 10.08 -8.80
N ARG A 210 -17.13 9.15 -8.74
CA ARG A 210 -17.10 8.05 -7.76
C ARG A 210 -15.86 8.15 -6.92
N GLN A 211 -16.06 8.00 -5.63
CA GLN A 211 -15.00 8.10 -4.63
C GLN A 211 -14.29 6.76 -4.44
N TYR A 212 -12.98 6.82 -4.30
CA TYR A 212 -12.10 5.67 -4.06
C TYR A 212 -11.10 6.01 -2.98
N SER A 213 -10.94 5.13 -2.00
CA SER A 213 -9.90 5.26 -0.99
C SER A 213 -8.52 5.14 -1.62
N ILE A 214 -7.58 5.96 -1.17
CA ILE A 214 -6.20 5.96 -1.65
C ILE A 214 -5.49 4.72 -1.08
N ALA A 215 -4.81 3.97 -1.94
CA ALA A 215 -4.10 2.75 -1.61
C ALA A 215 -2.58 2.93 -1.45
N SER A 216 -2.07 4.13 -1.75
CA SER A 216 -0.66 4.50 -1.61
C SER A 216 -0.41 5.33 -0.35
N PRO A 217 0.81 5.36 0.17
CA PRO A 217 1.19 6.29 1.24
C PRO A 217 1.32 7.73 0.74
N ARG A 218 1.40 8.67 1.69
CA ARG A 218 1.45 10.14 1.47
C ARG A 218 2.58 10.64 0.58
N ASN A 219 3.67 9.91 0.50
CA ASN A 219 4.83 10.27 -0.34
C ASN A 219 4.82 9.57 -1.70
N GLY A 220 3.66 9.12 -2.16
CA GLY A 220 3.43 8.52 -3.47
C GLY A 220 3.44 6.99 -3.44
N GLU A 221 2.86 6.36 -4.44
CA GLU A 221 2.99 4.93 -4.68
C GLU A 221 4.47 4.58 -4.89
N ARG A 222 5.14 5.31 -5.74
CA ARG A 222 6.60 5.33 -5.80
C ARG A 222 7.11 6.49 -4.92
N ALA A 223 7.99 6.18 -3.98
CA ALA A 223 8.49 7.15 -3.03
C ALA A 223 9.12 8.38 -3.72
N GLY A 224 8.67 9.58 -3.34
CA GLY A 224 9.13 10.84 -3.90
C GLY A 224 8.43 11.27 -5.20
N TYR A 225 7.46 10.51 -5.69
CA TYR A 225 6.64 10.89 -6.86
C TYR A 225 5.29 11.47 -6.40
N ASN A 226 4.79 12.45 -7.14
CA ASN A 226 3.48 13.07 -6.88
C ASN A 226 2.36 12.22 -7.49
N ASN A 227 2.25 10.99 -7.03
CA ASN A 227 1.25 10.05 -7.52
C ASN A 227 0.51 9.35 -6.38
N VAL A 228 -0.66 8.84 -6.67
CA VAL A 228 -1.44 8.01 -5.77
C VAL A 228 -1.89 6.74 -6.48
N SER A 229 -2.24 5.72 -5.71
CA SER A 229 -2.84 4.51 -6.27
C SER A 229 -4.24 4.26 -5.73
N LEU A 230 -5.03 3.57 -6.53
CA LEU A 230 -6.39 3.16 -6.25
C LEU A 230 -6.51 1.63 -6.38
N THR A 231 -7.35 1.02 -5.53
CA THR A 231 -7.75 -0.38 -5.68
C THR A 231 -9.18 -0.40 -6.17
N VAL A 232 -9.39 -0.79 -7.42
CA VAL A 232 -10.68 -0.71 -8.09
C VAL A 232 -11.15 -2.09 -8.53
N LYS A 233 -12.32 -2.51 -8.03
CA LYS A 233 -12.99 -3.71 -8.52
C LYS A 233 -13.89 -3.35 -9.70
N ARG A 234 -13.77 -4.09 -10.81
CA ARG A 234 -14.69 -3.98 -11.95
C ARG A 234 -16.09 -4.44 -11.52
N VAL A 235 -17.07 -3.55 -11.59
CA VAL A 235 -18.46 -3.87 -11.25
C VAL A 235 -19.18 -4.34 -12.50
N ILE A 236 -19.55 -5.63 -12.53
CA ILE A 236 -20.27 -6.30 -13.63
C ILE A 236 -21.61 -6.88 -13.18
N GLU A 237 -21.89 -6.88 -11.89
CA GLU A 237 -23.15 -7.32 -11.28
C GLU A 237 -23.49 -6.43 -10.08
N ASP A 238 -24.76 -6.26 -9.81
CA ASP A 238 -25.25 -5.54 -8.63
C ASP A 238 -25.25 -6.44 -7.37
N HIS A 239 -25.80 -5.92 -6.29
CA HIS A 239 -25.88 -6.63 -5.01
C HIS A 239 -26.84 -7.83 -5.04
N GLU A 240 -27.77 -7.89 -6.00
CA GLU A 240 -28.69 -9.01 -6.24
C GLU A 240 -28.10 -10.03 -7.24
N GLY A 241 -26.90 -9.76 -7.80
CA GLY A 241 -26.27 -10.61 -8.81
C GLY A 241 -26.80 -10.39 -10.23
N LYS A 242 -27.56 -9.30 -10.48
CA LYS A 242 -28.00 -8.96 -11.83
C LYS A 242 -26.85 -8.30 -12.61
N PRO A 243 -26.68 -8.62 -13.90
CA PRO A 243 -25.69 -7.99 -14.74
C PRO A 243 -25.86 -6.47 -14.80
N VAL A 244 -24.82 -5.72 -14.44
CA VAL A 244 -24.74 -4.26 -14.59
C VAL A 244 -23.33 -3.89 -15.04
N GLN A 245 -23.20 -2.72 -15.67
CA GLN A 245 -21.88 -2.15 -15.94
C GLN A 245 -21.70 -0.89 -15.08
N GLY A 246 -20.89 -1.00 -14.05
CA GLY A 246 -20.52 0.15 -13.24
C GLY A 246 -19.70 1.15 -14.07
N VAL A 247 -20.28 2.32 -14.37
CA VAL A 247 -19.69 3.31 -15.32
C VAL A 247 -18.24 3.65 -14.94
N CYS A 248 -18.01 4.13 -13.72
CA CYS A 248 -16.68 4.59 -13.30
C CYS A 248 -15.69 3.44 -13.11
N SER A 249 -16.13 2.32 -12.52
CA SER A 249 -15.24 1.17 -12.27
C SER A 249 -14.78 0.49 -13.56
N ASN A 250 -15.68 0.35 -14.54
CA ASN A 250 -15.31 -0.19 -15.85
C ASN A 250 -14.39 0.79 -16.60
N TYR A 251 -14.72 2.09 -16.62
CA TYR A 251 -13.84 3.12 -17.17
C TYR A 251 -12.42 3.01 -16.59
N LEU A 252 -12.28 2.98 -15.26
CA LEU A 252 -10.99 2.89 -14.59
C LEU A 252 -10.25 1.57 -14.86
N CYS A 253 -10.96 0.45 -14.96
CA CYS A 253 -10.31 -0.83 -15.29
C CYS A 253 -9.83 -0.90 -16.75
N ASP A 254 -10.38 -0.06 -17.63
CA ASP A 254 -10.06 -0.05 -19.07
C ASP A 254 -9.04 1.03 -19.48
N VAL A 255 -8.73 2.02 -18.60
CA VAL A 255 -7.73 3.05 -18.89
C VAL A 255 -6.35 2.44 -19.11
N LYS A 256 -5.57 3.07 -19.97
CA LYS A 256 -4.21 2.66 -20.34
C LYS A 256 -3.19 3.66 -19.78
N VAL A 257 -1.95 3.21 -19.66
CA VAL A 257 -0.82 4.09 -19.33
C VAL A 257 -0.76 5.24 -20.34
N GLY A 258 -0.69 6.47 -19.84
CA GLY A 258 -0.69 7.69 -20.62
C GLY A 258 -2.07 8.37 -20.75
N ASP A 259 -3.17 7.67 -20.44
CA ASP A 259 -4.51 8.27 -20.47
C ASP A 259 -4.63 9.36 -19.40
N ALA A 260 -5.35 10.43 -19.77
CA ALA A 260 -5.69 11.51 -18.85
C ALA A 260 -7.02 11.22 -18.14
N ILE A 261 -7.04 11.39 -16.83
CA ILE A 261 -8.26 11.23 -16.03
C ILE A 261 -8.55 12.49 -15.21
N GLN A 262 -9.83 12.75 -14.99
CA GLN A 262 -10.28 13.90 -14.19
C GLN A 262 -10.47 13.46 -12.74
N VAL A 263 -9.79 14.17 -11.81
CA VAL A 263 -9.76 13.86 -10.39
C VAL A 263 -10.23 15.05 -9.57
N ILE A 264 -11.04 14.79 -8.57
CA ILE A 264 -11.44 15.77 -7.54
C ILE A 264 -11.08 15.26 -6.15
N GLY A 265 -10.86 16.16 -5.22
CA GLY A 265 -10.42 15.85 -3.85
C GLY A 265 -9.14 16.58 -3.49
N PRO A 266 -8.29 16.04 -2.57
CA PRO A 266 -8.59 14.84 -1.77
C PRO A 266 -9.76 15.05 -0.81
N PHE A 267 -10.33 13.95 -0.30
CA PHE A 267 -11.44 13.95 0.66
C PHE A 267 -11.09 13.18 1.92
N GLY A 268 -11.82 13.48 2.99
CA GLY A 268 -11.75 12.74 4.23
C GLY A 268 -10.75 13.31 5.24
N SER A 269 -11.20 13.37 6.48
CA SER A 269 -10.40 13.77 7.64
C SER A 269 -10.65 12.85 8.85
N SER A 270 -11.61 11.92 8.74
CA SER A 270 -12.06 11.06 9.84
C SER A 270 -11.42 9.67 9.85
N PHE A 271 -10.79 9.25 8.75
CA PHE A 271 -10.20 7.90 8.61
C PHE A 271 -8.66 7.94 8.54
N LEU A 272 -8.06 9.03 8.98
CA LEU A 272 -6.63 9.25 8.85
C LEU A 272 -5.83 8.31 9.76
N MET A 273 -4.70 7.83 9.24
CA MET A 273 -3.74 7.05 10.00
C MET A 273 -3.03 7.93 11.04
N PRO A 274 -2.79 7.44 12.30
CA PRO A 274 -1.99 8.19 13.26
C PRO A 274 -0.54 8.34 12.80
N ASN A 275 0.01 9.54 12.93
CA ASN A 275 1.41 9.81 12.61
C ASN A 275 2.39 9.24 13.63
N HIS A 276 1.91 8.92 14.82
CA HIS A 276 2.75 8.43 15.89
C HIS A 276 3.25 7.01 15.60
N PRO A 277 4.57 6.77 15.44
CA PRO A 277 5.09 5.47 15.00
C PRO A 277 4.83 4.33 16.00
N LYS A 278 4.61 4.66 17.28
CA LYS A 278 4.30 3.69 18.36
C LYS A 278 2.83 3.28 18.41
N SER A 279 1.95 3.92 17.64
CA SER A 279 0.54 3.56 17.64
C SER A 279 0.32 2.17 17.06
N ASN A 280 -0.50 1.36 17.75
CA ASN A 280 -0.97 0.11 17.19
C ASN A 280 -2.10 0.39 16.21
N ILE A 281 -2.14 -0.33 15.11
CA ILE A 281 -3.16 -0.20 14.08
C ILE A 281 -3.79 -1.57 13.82
N VAL A 282 -5.07 -1.68 14.14
CA VAL A 282 -5.89 -2.85 13.82
C VAL A 282 -6.71 -2.52 12.57
N MET A 283 -6.44 -3.23 11.50
CA MET A 283 -7.04 -3.05 10.18
C MET A 283 -8.00 -4.19 9.89
N ILE A 284 -9.23 -3.89 9.53
CA ILE A 284 -10.27 -4.89 9.26
C ILE A 284 -10.92 -4.53 7.93
N CYS A 285 -10.79 -5.40 6.93
CA CYS A 285 -11.28 -5.09 5.59
C CYS A 285 -11.77 -6.30 4.81
N THR A 286 -12.54 -6.02 3.75
CA THR A 286 -12.92 -6.99 2.73
C THR A 286 -12.76 -6.38 1.34
N GLY A 287 -12.30 -7.17 0.38
CA GLY A 287 -12.20 -6.76 -1.02
C GLY A 287 -11.41 -5.46 -1.21
N THR A 288 -12.00 -4.46 -1.85
CA THR A 288 -11.36 -3.16 -2.12
C THR A 288 -11.23 -2.26 -0.89
N GLY A 289 -11.86 -2.60 0.22
CA GLY A 289 -11.59 -1.97 1.52
C GLY A 289 -10.15 -2.16 2.00
N SER A 290 -9.38 -3.02 1.34
CA SER A 290 -7.93 -3.16 1.54
C SER A 290 -7.13 -1.93 1.09
N ALA A 291 -7.69 -1.03 0.28
CA ALA A 291 -6.98 0.14 -0.25
C ALA A 291 -6.36 1.02 0.85
N PRO A 292 -7.11 1.59 1.80
CA PRO A 292 -6.53 2.41 2.85
C PRO A 292 -5.58 1.59 3.76
N MET A 293 -5.88 0.30 3.99
CA MET A 293 -5.02 -0.58 4.81
C MET A 293 -3.64 -0.76 4.18
N ARG A 294 -3.60 -0.90 2.84
CA ARG A 294 -2.35 -0.96 2.09
C ARG A 294 -1.55 0.34 2.22
N GLY A 295 -2.19 1.50 2.05
CA GLY A 295 -1.52 2.79 2.21
C GLY A 295 -0.88 2.94 3.60
N MET A 296 -1.61 2.57 4.66
CA MET A 296 -1.13 2.59 6.05
C MET A 296 0.04 1.63 6.27
N THR A 297 -0.08 0.40 5.76
CA THR A 297 0.98 -0.64 5.87
C THR A 297 2.25 -0.18 5.15
N GLU A 298 2.14 0.31 3.91
CA GLU A 298 3.27 0.79 3.13
C GLU A 298 3.96 2.00 3.79
N TRP A 299 3.21 2.92 4.36
CA TRP A 299 3.80 4.02 5.11
C TRP A 299 4.61 3.54 6.31
N ARG A 300 4.07 2.63 7.11
CA ARG A 300 4.77 2.04 8.25
C ARG A 300 6.01 1.24 7.81
N ARG A 301 5.92 0.53 6.69
CA ARG A 301 7.05 -0.20 6.11
C ARG A 301 8.19 0.76 5.74
N ARG A 302 7.89 1.88 5.09
CA ARG A 302 8.87 2.93 4.74
C ARG A 302 9.49 3.57 5.99
N LEU A 303 8.72 3.79 7.04
CA LEU A 303 9.25 4.25 8.31
C LEU A 303 10.22 3.22 8.94
N ARG A 304 9.89 1.93 8.86
CA ARG A 304 10.77 0.85 9.30
C ARG A 304 12.10 0.84 8.52
N GLN A 305 12.04 0.92 7.21
CA GLN A 305 13.25 0.94 6.34
C GLN A 305 14.16 2.14 6.61
N THR A 306 13.59 3.26 7.03
CA THR A 306 14.37 4.48 7.38
C THR A 306 14.73 4.57 8.86
N GLY A 307 14.50 3.53 9.65
CA GLY A 307 14.79 3.50 11.09
C GLY A 307 13.88 4.41 11.94
N LYS A 308 12.77 4.88 11.38
CA LYS A 308 11.80 5.78 12.05
C LYS A 308 10.58 5.02 12.62
N PHE A 309 10.52 3.72 12.46
CA PHE A 309 9.47 2.87 13.03
C PHE A 309 9.87 2.45 14.45
N GLU A 310 9.06 2.82 15.43
CA GLU A 310 9.37 2.61 16.85
C GLU A 310 8.55 1.48 17.51
N GLY A 311 7.87 0.64 16.72
CA GLY A 311 7.31 -0.62 17.20
C GLY A 311 5.84 -0.60 17.61
N GLY A 312 4.99 0.17 16.95
CA GLY A 312 3.53 -0.02 17.04
C GLY A 312 3.13 -1.33 16.34
N LYS A 313 2.23 -2.11 16.96
CA LYS A 313 1.74 -3.37 16.39
C LYS A 313 0.83 -3.09 15.19
N LEU A 314 1.07 -3.77 14.07
CA LEU A 314 0.14 -3.82 12.95
C LEU A 314 -0.59 -5.16 12.96
N MET A 315 -1.92 -5.15 12.91
CA MET A 315 -2.75 -6.35 12.86
C MET A 315 -3.80 -6.19 11.76
N LEU A 316 -3.81 -7.10 10.79
CA LEU A 316 -4.73 -7.07 9.66
C LEU A 316 -5.67 -8.28 9.68
N PHE A 317 -6.97 -8.03 9.63
CA PHE A 317 -8.00 -9.01 9.31
C PHE A 317 -8.52 -8.73 7.92
N PHE A 318 -8.30 -9.67 6.99
CA PHE A 318 -8.63 -9.47 5.60
C PHE A 318 -9.52 -10.60 5.06
N GLY A 319 -10.74 -10.24 4.66
CA GLY A 319 -11.74 -11.17 4.15
C GLY A 319 -11.88 -11.12 2.63
N ALA A 320 -12.00 -12.31 2.03
CA ALA A 320 -12.34 -12.50 0.62
C ALA A 320 -13.28 -13.69 0.43
N ARG A 321 -13.81 -13.87 -0.79
CA ARG A 321 -14.57 -15.08 -1.11
C ARG A 321 -13.64 -16.29 -1.13
N THR A 322 -12.54 -16.18 -1.89
CA THR A 322 -11.48 -17.19 -2.00
C THR A 322 -10.12 -16.50 -1.92
N GLN A 323 -9.06 -17.29 -1.75
CA GLN A 323 -7.70 -16.79 -1.77
C GLN A 323 -7.36 -16.11 -3.11
N GLN A 324 -7.79 -16.67 -4.22
CA GLN A 324 -7.53 -16.17 -5.57
C GLN A 324 -8.16 -14.80 -5.84
N GLU A 325 -9.25 -14.48 -5.16
CA GLU A 325 -9.93 -13.18 -5.25
C GLU A 325 -9.32 -12.11 -4.35
N LEU A 326 -8.38 -12.48 -3.47
CA LEU A 326 -7.74 -11.53 -2.54
C LEU A 326 -6.75 -10.62 -3.29
N PRO A 327 -6.97 -9.31 -3.33
CA PRO A 327 -5.99 -8.40 -3.92
C PRO A 327 -4.70 -8.39 -3.11
N TYR A 328 -3.55 -8.30 -3.80
CA TYR A 328 -2.21 -8.24 -3.21
C TYR A 328 -1.80 -9.47 -2.38
N PHE A 329 -2.43 -10.63 -2.56
CA PHE A 329 -2.16 -11.79 -1.72
C PHE A 329 -0.67 -12.17 -1.70
N GLY A 330 -0.02 -12.22 -2.85
CA GLY A 330 1.41 -12.53 -2.95
C GLY A 330 2.30 -11.56 -2.17
N PRO A 331 2.20 -10.24 -2.40
CA PRO A 331 2.94 -9.24 -1.62
C PRO A 331 2.66 -9.29 -0.12
N LEU A 332 1.39 -9.46 0.29
CA LEU A 332 1.02 -9.54 1.71
C LEU A 332 1.70 -10.71 2.44
N GLN A 333 1.84 -11.86 1.76
CA GLN A 333 2.51 -13.03 2.35
C GLN A 333 4.01 -12.84 2.58
N LYS A 334 4.61 -11.86 1.93
CA LYS A 334 6.04 -11.57 2.03
C LYS A 334 6.40 -10.57 3.11
N LEU A 335 5.39 -9.88 3.66
CA LEU A 335 5.63 -8.94 4.75
C LEU A 335 6.13 -9.70 5.99
N PRO A 336 7.18 -9.20 6.67
CA PRO A 336 7.75 -9.85 7.84
C PRO A 336 6.73 -10.01 8.97
N LYS A 337 6.69 -11.17 9.60
CA LYS A 337 5.73 -11.48 10.67
C LYS A 337 5.95 -10.66 11.95
N ASP A 338 7.17 -10.16 12.15
CA ASP A 338 7.51 -9.24 13.23
C ASP A 338 7.07 -7.80 12.94
N PHE A 339 6.72 -7.50 11.69
CA PHE A 339 6.20 -6.20 11.25
C PHE A 339 4.68 -6.15 11.27
N ILE A 340 4.00 -7.16 10.72
CA ILE A 340 2.54 -7.20 10.61
C ILE A 340 1.99 -8.61 10.86
N ASP A 341 0.93 -8.69 11.67
CA ASP A 341 0.18 -9.91 11.95
C ASP A 341 -1.05 -9.96 11.04
N ILE A 342 -1.07 -10.88 10.06
CA ILE A 342 -2.10 -10.96 9.03
C ILE A 342 -2.99 -12.17 9.26
N ASN A 343 -4.30 -11.95 9.33
CA ASN A 343 -5.34 -12.94 9.55
C ASN A 343 -6.31 -12.94 8.35
N PHE A 344 -6.22 -13.95 7.50
CA PHE A 344 -7.14 -14.12 6.36
C PHE A 344 -8.42 -14.86 6.74
N ALA A 345 -9.54 -14.47 6.13
CA ALA A 345 -10.82 -15.14 6.25
C ALA A 345 -11.44 -15.38 4.86
N TYR A 346 -11.77 -16.64 4.54
CA TYR A 346 -12.33 -17.01 3.25
C TYR A 346 -13.74 -17.56 3.41
N SER A 347 -14.71 -16.96 2.69
CA SER A 347 -16.11 -17.31 2.82
C SER A 347 -16.60 -18.35 1.81
N ARG A 348 -15.79 -18.73 0.82
CA ARG A 348 -16.15 -19.67 -0.25
C ARG A 348 -15.00 -20.64 -0.58
N THR A 349 -14.30 -21.15 0.43
CA THR A 349 -13.33 -22.23 0.23
C THR A 349 -14.10 -23.54 0.03
N PRO A 350 -13.84 -24.32 -1.04
CA PRO A 350 -14.47 -25.63 -1.23
C PRO A 350 -14.28 -26.52 0.01
N ASP A 351 -15.32 -27.24 0.37
CA ASP A 351 -15.34 -28.23 1.47
C ASP A 351 -14.98 -27.69 2.86
N GLN A 352 -15.01 -26.35 3.05
CA GLN A 352 -14.80 -25.73 4.33
C GLN A 352 -16.00 -24.86 4.73
N PRO A 353 -16.30 -24.71 6.04
CA PRO A 353 -17.32 -23.80 6.51
C PRO A 353 -16.96 -22.37 6.12
N LYS A 354 -17.99 -21.55 5.86
CA LYS A 354 -17.80 -20.11 5.60
C LYS A 354 -17.11 -19.46 6.79
N ARG A 355 -16.03 -18.74 6.53
CA ARG A 355 -15.30 -17.99 7.56
C ARG A 355 -15.20 -16.52 7.13
N TYR A 356 -15.63 -15.63 8.00
CA TYR A 356 -15.64 -14.18 7.80
C TYR A 356 -14.62 -13.51 8.71
N VAL A 357 -14.34 -12.22 8.49
CA VAL A 357 -13.37 -11.46 9.30
C VAL A 357 -13.73 -11.43 10.78
N GLN A 358 -15.03 -11.36 11.12
CA GLN A 358 -15.51 -11.39 12.50
C GLN A 358 -15.24 -12.74 13.20
N ASP A 359 -15.19 -13.84 12.47
CA ASP A 359 -14.82 -15.14 13.01
C ASP A 359 -13.33 -15.19 13.33
N ALA A 360 -12.50 -14.73 12.41
CA ALA A 360 -11.06 -14.58 12.63
C ALA A 360 -10.75 -13.62 13.80
N MET A 361 -11.53 -12.58 14.00
CA MET A 361 -11.41 -11.68 15.14
C MET A 361 -11.70 -12.39 16.47
N ARG A 362 -12.76 -13.19 16.54
CA ARG A 362 -13.09 -13.99 17.75
C ARG A 362 -12.00 -15.00 18.10
N GLU A 363 -11.38 -15.63 17.09
CA GLU A 363 -10.23 -16.52 17.28
C GLU A 363 -9.01 -15.81 17.89
N ARG A 364 -8.88 -14.51 17.69
CA ARG A 364 -7.81 -13.65 18.22
C ARG A 364 -8.29 -12.77 19.38
N ALA A 365 -9.29 -13.23 20.14
CA ALA A 365 -9.92 -12.47 21.22
C ALA A 365 -8.91 -11.94 22.24
N ALA A 366 -7.94 -12.75 22.67
CA ALA A 366 -6.95 -12.36 23.68
C ALA A 366 -6.07 -11.16 23.20
N ASP A 367 -5.64 -11.20 21.93
CA ASP A 367 -4.87 -10.09 21.32
C ASP A 367 -5.73 -8.83 21.21
N LEU A 368 -6.98 -8.98 20.75
CA LEU A 368 -7.90 -7.86 20.59
C LEU A 368 -8.25 -7.22 21.95
N VAL A 369 -8.42 -8.01 23.01
CA VAL A 369 -8.63 -7.48 24.37
C VAL A 369 -7.44 -6.65 24.83
N ALA A 370 -6.22 -7.12 24.59
CA ALA A 370 -5.02 -6.35 24.93
C ALA A 370 -4.96 -5.03 24.16
N LEU A 371 -5.30 -5.05 22.87
CA LEU A 371 -5.32 -3.87 22.00
C LEU A 371 -6.47 -2.90 22.35
N LEU A 372 -7.64 -3.40 22.73
CA LEU A 372 -8.76 -2.57 23.18
C LEU A 372 -8.45 -1.79 24.48
N LYS A 373 -7.64 -2.39 25.35
CA LYS A 373 -7.19 -1.77 26.61
C LYS A 373 -6.05 -0.76 26.43
N ASP A 374 -5.31 -0.84 25.32
CA ASP A 374 -4.18 0.05 25.05
C ASP A 374 -4.68 1.37 24.43
N PRO A 375 -4.48 2.53 25.08
CA PRO A 375 -4.93 3.82 24.59
C PRO A 375 -4.24 4.26 23.30
N ASN A 376 -3.12 3.62 22.92
CA ASN A 376 -2.41 3.89 21.68
C ASN A 376 -2.89 3.02 20.51
N THR A 377 -3.99 2.30 20.65
CA THR A 377 -4.55 1.45 19.59
C THR A 377 -5.65 2.15 18.82
N TYR A 378 -5.56 2.07 17.50
CA TYR A 378 -6.53 2.61 16.54
C TYR A 378 -7.09 1.48 15.68
N PHE A 379 -8.42 1.47 15.51
CA PHE A 379 -9.16 0.46 14.76
C PHE A 379 -9.71 1.08 13.48
N TYR A 380 -9.47 0.44 12.35
CA TYR A 380 -9.93 0.86 11.02
C TYR A 380 -10.74 -0.24 10.36
N VAL A 381 -11.97 0.07 9.99
CA VAL A 381 -12.89 -0.86 9.33
C VAL A 381 -13.28 -0.29 7.98
N CYS A 382 -12.95 -1.00 6.89
CA CYS A 382 -13.29 -0.57 5.54
C CYS A 382 -13.80 -1.74 4.69
N GLY A 383 -14.94 -1.57 4.03
CA GLY A 383 -15.57 -2.58 3.18
C GLY A 383 -17.09 -2.50 3.14
N LEU A 384 -17.75 -3.64 3.03
CA LEU A 384 -19.20 -3.71 2.91
C LEU A 384 -19.91 -3.34 4.24
N LYS A 385 -21.07 -2.69 4.15
CA LYS A 385 -21.89 -2.33 5.32
C LYS A 385 -22.26 -3.54 6.19
N SER A 386 -22.61 -4.66 5.57
CA SER A 386 -22.90 -5.91 6.30
C SER A 386 -21.70 -6.48 7.05
N MET A 387 -20.47 -6.20 6.60
CA MET A 387 -19.26 -6.57 7.33
C MET A 387 -19.10 -5.73 8.59
N GLU A 388 -19.37 -4.42 8.52
CA GLU A 388 -19.29 -3.51 9.68
C GLU A 388 -20.10 -4.03 10.86
N GLU A 389 -21.35 -4.43 10.62
CA GLU A 389 -22.23 -4.97 11.66
C GLU A 389 -21.61 -6.21 12.33
N GLY A 390 -21.09 -7.13 11.52
CA GLY A 390 -20.41 -8.32 12.03
C GLY A 390 -19.14 -8.02 12.82
N VAL A 391 -18.36 -7.03 12.39
CA VAL A 391 -17.14 -6.58 13.07
C VAL A 391 -17.46 -5.92 14.40
N VAL A 392 -18.44 -5.01 14.44
CA VAL A 392 -18.88 -4.34 15.69
C VAL A 392 -19.40 -5.37 16.69
N LEU A 393 -20.18 -6.35 16.22
CA LEU A 393 -20.65 -7.45 17.07
C LEU A 393 -19.49 -8.30 17.61
N ALA A 394 -18.49 -8.61 16.79
CA ALA A 394 -17.33 -9.37 17.25
C ALA A 394 -16.51 -8.58 18.29
N LEU A 395 -16.33 -7.27 18.13
CA LEU A 395 -15.70 -6.44 19.16
C LEU A 395 -16.49 -6.40 20.45
N HIS A 396 -17.82 -6.32 20.35
CA HIS A 396 -18.72 -6.43 21.51
C HIS A 396 -18.55 -7.77 22.23
N ASP A 397 -18.58 -8.88 21.51
CA ASP A 397 -18.44 -10.23 22.07
C ASP A 397 -17.10 -10.39 22.78
N VAL A 398 -16.01 -9.98 22.12
CA VAL A 398 -14.63 -10.05 22.65
C VAL A 398 -14.48 -9.19 23.92
N ALA A 399 -15.02 -7.97 23.91
CA ALA A 399 -14.97 -7.08 25.06
C ALA A 399 -15.78 -7.64 26.23
N THR A 400 -17.02 -8.08 25.99
CA THR A 400 -17.93 -8.60 27.01
C THR A 400 -17.40 -9.88 27.66
N GLN A 401 -16.85 -10.81 26.87
CA GLN A 401 -16.22 -12.03 27.39
C GLN A 401 -15.00 -11.74 28.28
N ALA A 402 -14.32 -10.62 28.05
CA ALA A 402 -13.21 -10.14 28.88
C ALA A 402 -13.65 -9.28 30.07
N GLY A 403 -14.94 -9.13 30.30
CA GLY A 403 -15.50 -8.32 31.38
C GLY A 403 -15.40 -6.80 31.15
N LEU A 404 -15.25 -6.37 29.89
CA LEU A 404 -15.23 -4.95 29.51
C LEU A 404 -16.65 -4.49 29.15
N ASP A 405 -17.01 -3.28 29.57
CA ASP A 405 -18.25 -2.62 29.14
C ASP A 405 -18.05 -2.08 27.71
N TRP A 406 -18.61 -2.78 26.73
CA TRP A 406 -18.48 -2.39 25.33
C TRP A 406 -19.17 -1.06 24.99
N GLU A 407 -20.32 -0.78 25.60
CA GLU A 407 -21.06 0.47 25.33
C GLU A 407 -20.22 1.69 25.73
N ALA A 408 -19.64 1.65 26.92
CA ALA A 408 -18.75 2.70 27.42
C ALA A 408 -17.44 2.75 26.60
N LEU A 409 -16.82 1.59 26.34
CA LEU A 409 -15.56 1.48 25.60
C LEU A 409 -15.71 1.92 24.13
N GLY A 410 -16.73 1.43 23.43
CA GLY A 410 -17.00 1.77 22.03
C GLY A 410 -17.32 3.26 21.84
N SER A 411 -18.07 3.85 22.80
CA SER A 411 -18.32 5.29 22.83
C SER A 411 -17.01 6.08 23.03
N THR A 412 -16.15 5.62 23.94
CA THR A 412 -14.83 6.23 24.19
C THR A 412 -13.94 6.15 22.97
N LEU A 413 -13.83 4.97 22.33
CA LEU A 413 -13.02 4.78 21.12
C LEU A 413 -13.46 5.72 19.99
N LYS A 414 -14.77 5.88 19.78
CA LYS A 414 -15.30 6.81 18.77
C LYS A 414 -14.99 8.27 19.13
N LYS A 415 -15.23 8.66 20.39
CA LYS A 415 -14.98 10.02 20.87
C LYS A 415 -13.51 10.41 20.81
N GLU A 416 -12.61 9.48 21.09
CA GLU A 416 -11.17 9.68 21.02
C GLU A 416 -10.60 9.54 19.62
N GLY A 417 -11.42 9.26 18.59
CA GLY A 417 -10.96 9.04 17.22
C GLY A 417 -10.07 7.81 17.09
N ARG A 418 -10.39 6.74 17.80
CA ARG A 418 -9.66 5.45 17.76
C ARG A 418 -10.44 4.31 17.10
N LEU A 419 -11.71 4.52 16.78
CA LEU A 419 -12.53 3.59 15.98
C LEU A 419 -13.08 4.30 14.75
N HIS A 420 -12.58 3.91 13.60
CA HIS A 420 -12.90 4.50 12.31
C HIS A 420 -13.65 3.49 11.43
N LEU A 421 -14.81 3.90 10.94
CA LEU A 421 -15.69 3.08 10.11
C LEU A 421 -15.92 3.80 8.78
N GLU A 422 -15.50 3.19 7.67
CA GLU A 422 -15.72 3.70 6.30
C GLU A 422 -16.23 2.55 5.43
N THR A 423 -17.54 2.37 5.41
CA THR A 423 -18.20 1.25 4.74
C THR A 423 -19.21 1.72 3.70
N TYR A 424 -19.41 0.93 2.65
CA TYR A 424 -20.20 1.25 1.46
C TYR A 424 -21.14 0.11 1.05
#